data_049843279645e00c26fbd01c0347925e
#
_entry.id   049843279645e00c26fbd01c0347925e
#
_cell.length_a   1.000
_cell.length_b   1.000
_cell.length_c   1.000
_cell.angle_alpha   90.00
_cell.angle_beta   90.00
_cell.angle_gamma   90.00
#
_symmetry.space_group_name_H-M   'P 1'
#
loop_
_entity.id
_entity.type
_entity.pdbx_description
1 polymer ?
#
loop_
_entity_poly.entity_id
_entity_poly.type
_entity_poly.pdbx_seq_one_letter_code
_entity_poly.pdbx_strand_id
1 'polypeptide(L)'
;MPQSLGIHSEVGRLRKVLVCRPGLAQKRLTPANCRELLFDDVLWVAQARNDHDAFTSAMAERDVEVLELHDLLATTVADAKARTWLLDRKLAPDYMDQEAVTLLRPWLDELPPARLAEFLIGGVTRADLPFEAEGLLAHCADASDLLLPPLPNTLFARDSSCWIGASAVLCSMFWPARRQETLLTTAVYRFHPAFAGRVSELWGDPDVDHGLACIEGGDVMMLGKGIVLVGMGERTTPQAVSQLARRLFATGAATQVLAAQLPKSRGSMHLDTVFTMCDSDLVTIFPDVIDETRTHSVHPGSREGTLDELGA
;
A
#
# COMPACT_ATOMS: atom_id res chain seq x y z
N MET A 1 -26.75 11.97 4.52
CA MET A 1 -25.43 12.58 4.33
C MET A 1 -24.48 11.48 3.89
N PRO A 2 -23.57 11.69 2.93
CA PRO A 2 -22.59 10.67 2.61
C PRO A 2 -21.77 10.38 3.87
N GLN A 3 -21.54 9.09 4.17
CA GLN A 3 -20.75 8.68 5.33
C GLN A 3 -19.35 9.32 5.23
N SER A 4 -18.85 9.86 6.36
CA SER A 4 -17.48 10.33 6.44
C SER A 4 -16.53 9.14 6.30
N LEU A 5 -15.49 9.28 5.48
CA LEU A 5 -14.39 8.34 5.42
C LEU A 5 -13.51 8.53 6.67
N GLY A 6 -12.92 7.44 7.16
CA GLY A 6 -11.96 7.53 8.25
C GLY A 6 -11.93 6.30 9.15
N ILE A 7 -10.78 6.12 9.82
CA ILE A 7 -10.52 5.09 10.81
C ILE A 7 -10.18 5.75 12.15
N HIS A 8 -10.97 5.46 13.17
CA HIS A 8 -10.83 6.05 14.50
C HIS A 8 -10.48 5.01 15.58
N SER A 9 -10.50 3.73 15.24
CA SER A 9 -10.15 2.62 16.12
C SER A 9 -9.97 1.34 15.31
N GLU A 10 -9.07 0.46 15.72
CA GLU A 10 -8.88 -0.87 15.11
C GLU A 10 -10.04 -1.82 15.43
N VAL A 11 -10.79 -1.58 16.50
CA VAL A 11 -11.90 -2.43 16.96
C VAL A 11 -13.28 -1.84 16.70
N GLY A 12 -13.35 -0.73 15.97
CA GLY A 12 -14.61 -0.15 15.56
C GLY A 12 -15.35 -1.00 14.53
N ARG A 13 -16.68 -0.82 14.40
CA ARG A 13 -17.44 -1.51 13.34
C ARG A 13 -16.88 -1.18 11.96
N LEU A 14 -16.37 -2.19 11.26
CA LEU A 14 -15.96 -2.08 9.87
C LEU A 14 -17.19 -1.83 9.00
N ARG A 15 -17.15 -0.79 8.16
CA ARG A 15 -18.26 -0.42 7.25
C ARG A 15 -17.86 -0.49 5.79
N LYS A 16 -16.56 -0.22 5.53
CA LYS A 16 -16.02 -0.19 4.18
C LYS A 16 -14.58 -0.65 4.20
N VAL A 17 -14.19 -1.49 3.27
CA VAL A 17 -12.83 -2.04 3.18
C VAL A 17 -12.34 -2.06 1.74
N LEU A 18 -11.08 -1.69 1.53
CA LEU A 18 -10.37 -1.87 0.27
C LEU A 18 -9.67 -3.23 0.29
N VAL A 19 -9.90 -4.01 -0.73
CA VAL A 19 -9.24 -5.31 -0.97
C VAL A 19 -8.66 -5.35 -2.37
N CYS A 20 -7.78 -6.31 -2.63
CA CYS A 20 -7.25 -6.59 -3.96
C CYS A 20 -7.29 -8.09 -4.21
N ARG A 21 -8.09 -8.53 -5.17
CA ARG A 21 -8.22 -9.96 -5.51
C ARG A 21 -6.94 -10.51 -6.14
N PRO A 22 -6.57 -11.77 -5.86
CA PRO A 22 -5.49 -12.45 -6.57
C PRO A 22 -5.75 -12.49 -8.08
N GLY A 23 -4.74 -12.14 -8.87
CA GLY A 23 -4.93 -11.95 -10.30
C GLY A 23 -3.70 -12.24 -11.15
N LEU A 24 -3.51 -11.41 -12.18
CA LEU A 24 -2.41 -11.52 -13.12
C LEU A 24 -1.05 -11.38 -12.41
N ALA A 25 -0.94 -10.50 -11.42
CA ALA A 25 0.31 -10.31 -10.67
C ALA A 25 0.81 -11.60 -10.03
N GLN A 26 -0.08 -12.35 -9.35
CA GLN A 26 0.28 -13.61 -8.71
C GLN A 26 0.51 -14.73 -9.72
N LYS A 27 -0.12 -14.70 -10.91
CA LYS A 27 0.15 -15.65 -11.99
C LYS A 27 1.56 -15.49 -12.59
N ARG A 28 2.20 -14.34 -12.39
CA ARG A 28 3.55 -14.03 -12.87
C ARG A 28 4.65 -14.39 -11.87
N LEU A 29 4.27 -14.86 -10.67
CA LEU A 29 5.23 -15.43 -9.74
C LEU A 29 5.77 -16.76 -10.30
N THR A 30 7.09 -16.88 -10.28
CA THR A 30 7.85 -18.06 -10.68
C THR A 30 8.85 -18.39 -9.57
N PRO A 31 9.39 -19.61 -9.50
CA PRO A 31 10.46 -19.92 -8.56
C PRO A 31 11.69 -19.02 -8.70
N ALA A 32 11.91 -18.44 -9.88
CA ALA A 32 13.04 -17.56 -10.15
C ALA A 32 12.85 -16.14 -9.60
N ASN A 33 11.62 -15.60 -9.62
CA ASN A 33 11.34 -14.20 -9.26
C ASN A 33 10.58 -14.02 -7.93
N CYS A 34 10.03 -15.08 -7.33
CA CYS A 34 9.17 -14.96 -6.15
C CYS A 34 9.88 -14.26 -4.99
N ARG A 35 11.15 -14.54 -4.73
CA ARG A 35 11.91 -13.92 -3.64
C ARG A 35 12.13 -12.41 -3.85
N GLU A 36 12.44 -12.00 -5.07
CA GLU A 36 12.59 -10.58 -5.42
C GLU A 36 11.27 -9.83 -5.28
N LEU A 37 10.16 -10.52 -5.57
CA LEU A 37 8.80 -10.02 -5.40
C LEU A 37 8.22 -10.26 -4.00
N LEU A 38 9.06 -10.65 -3.02
CA LEU A 38 8.75 -10.81 -1.61
C LEU A 38 7.73 -11.94 -1.30
N PHE A 39 7.69 -12.95 -2.14
CA PHE A 39 6.94 -14.18 -1.88
C PHE A 39 7.87 -15.34 -1.56
N ASP A 40 7.45 -16.23 -0.66
CA ASP A 40 8.24 -17.40 -0.27
C ASP A 40 8.15 -18.51 -1.32
N ASP A 41 7.01 -18.58 -2.03
CA ASP A 41 6.76 -19.57 -3.09
C ASP A 41 5.70 -19.07 -4.07
N VAL A 42 5.50 -19.80 -5.16
CA VAL A 42 4.42 -19.55 -6.13
C VAL A 42 3.06 -19.93 -5.56
N LEU A 43 2.01 -19.25 -6.03
CA LEU A 43 0.64 -19.46 -5.56
C LEU A 43 -0.19 -20.26 -6.56
N TRP A 44 -1.07 -21.12 -6.06
CA TRP A 44 -2.18 -21.64 -6.85
C TRP A 44 -3.29 -20.58 -6.90
N VAL A 45 -3.20 -19.71 -7.91
CA VAL A 45 -4.02 -18.50 -8.01
C VAL A 45 -5.54 -18.79 -8.05
N ALA A 46 -5.96 -19.92 -8.66
CA ALA A 46 -7.36 -20.29 -8.66
C ALA A 46 -7.91 -20.56 -7.25
N GLN A 47 -7.14 -21.25 -6.40
CA GLN A 47 -7.53 -21.49 -5.00
C GLN A 47 -7.47 -20.18 -4.19
N ALA A 48 -6.41 -19.38 -4.38
CA ALA A 48 -6.31 -18.09 -3.70
C ALA A 48 -7.48 -17.16 -4.02
N ARG A 49 -8.04 -17.22 -5.24
CA ARG A 49 -9.29 -16.50 -5.59
C ARG A 49 -10.49 -17.03 -4.82
N ASN A 50 -10.67 -18.34 -4.75
CA ASN A 50 -11.77 -18.93 -4.01
C ASN A 50 -11.74 -18.55 -2.51
N ASP A 51 -10.54 -18.56 -1.92
CA ASP A 51 -10.33 -18.16 -0.53
C ASP A 51 -10.61 -16.67 -0.33
N HIS A 52 -10.18 -15.83 -1.27
CA HIS A 52 -10.46 -14.40 -1.27
C HIS A 52 -11.97 -14.12 -1.41
N ASP A 53 -12.65 -14.83 -2.32
CA ASP A 53 -14.09 -14.68 -2.50
C ASP A 53 -14.88 -15.10 -1.25
N ALA A 54 -14.46 -16.16 -0.57
CA ALA A 54 -15.03 -16.56 0.71
C ALA A 54 -14.81 -15.49 1.80
N PHE A 55 -13.60 -14.92 1.86
CA PHE A 55 -13.26 -13.84 2.80
C PHE A 55 -14.10 -12.57 2.55
N THR A 56 -14.20 -12.12 1.31
CA THR A 56 -14.98 -10.92 0.95
C THR A 56 -16.48 -11.14 1.15
N SER A 57 -16.99 -12.35 0.85
CA SER A 57 -18.39 -12.72 1.10
C SER A 57 -18.73 -12.66 2.59
N ALA A 58 -17.84 -13.17 3.47
CA ALA A 58 -18.04 -13.11 4.91
C ALA A 58 -18.10 -11.67 5.46
N MET A 59 -17.42 -10.72 4.83
CA MET A 59 -17.52 -9.29 5.16
C MET A 59 -18.83 -8.69 4.63
N ALA A 60 -19.20 -9.00 3.39
CA ALA A 60 -20.43 -8.50 2.77
C ALA A 60 -21.68 -8.98 3.52
N GLU A 61 -21.71 -10.23 4.02
CA GLU A 61 -22.77 -10.78 4.88
C GLU A 61 -22.93 -10.01 6.21
N ARG A 62 -21.93 -9.20 6.59
CA ARG A 62 -21.92 -8.34 7.78
C ARG A 62 -22.14 -6.88 7.47
N ASP A 63 -22.74 -6.59 6.31
CA ASP A 63 -22.98 -5.24 5.81
C ASP A 63 -21.70 -4.40 5.61
N VAL A 64 -20.56 -5.02 5.36
CA VAL A 64 -19.33 -4.32 4.99
C VAL A 64 -19.32 -4.07 3.48
N GLU A 65 -19.18 -2.82 3.07
CA GLU A 65 -18.97 -2.46 1.66
C GLU A 65 -17.54 -2.83 1.26
N VAL A 66 -17.41 -3.86 0.43
CA VAL A 66 -16.12 -4.32 -0.08
C VAL A 66 -15.80 -3.58 -1.38
N LEU A 67 -14.68 -2.87 -1.41
CA LEU A 67 -14.15 -2.15 -2.55
C LEU A 67 -12.97 -2.91 -3.14
N GLU A 68 -13.06 -3.25 -4.40
CA GLU A 68 -12.02 -4.00 -5.11
C GLU A 68 -11.08 -3.05 -5.85
N LEU A 69 -9.77 -3.14 -5.60
CA LEU A 69 -8.77 -2.22 -6.16
C LEU A 69 -8.77 -2.20 -7.69
N HIS A 70 -8.93 -3.37 -8.36
CA HIS A 70 -8.98 -3.43 -9.82
C HIS A 70 -10.15 -2.62 -10.38
N ASP A 71 -11.33 -2.68 -9.73
CA ASP A 71 -12.53 -2.01 -10.20
C ASP A 71 -12.47 -0.50 -9.92
N LEU A 72 -11.94 -0.11 -8.76
CA LEU A 72 -11.66 1.28 -8.44
C LEU A 72 -10.65 1.87 -9.42
N LEU A 73 -9.56 1.14 -9.69
CA LEU A 73 -8.53 1.59 -10.59
C LEU A 73 -9.03 1.70 -12.02
N ALA A 74 -9.83 0.74 -12.50
CA ALA A 74 -10.47 0.80 -13.81
C ALA A 74 -11.36 2.05 -13.95
N THR A 75 -12.17 2.34 -12.93
CA THR A 75 -12.98 3.57 -12.89
C THR A 75 -12.11 4.82 -12.88
N THR A 76 -11.02 4.81 -12.12
CA THR A 76 -10.08 5.92 -12.01
C THR A 76 -9.41 6.23 -13.35
N VAL A 77 -8.83 5.23 -14.03
CA VAL A 77 -8.10 5.43 -15.29
C VAL A 77 -9.01 5.61 -16.51
N ALA A 78 -10.32 5.56 -16.35
CA ALA A 78 -11.27 6.01 -17.37
C ALA A 78 -11.23 7.54 -17.54
N ASP A 79 -10.84 8.29 -16.50
CA ASP A 79 -10.52 9.71 -16.60
C ASP A 79 -9.13 9.91 -17.22
N ALA A 80 -9.07 10.75 -18.27
CA ALA A 80 -7.82 10.96 -19.02
C ALA A 80 -6.71 11.60 -18.17
N LYS A 81 -7.06 12.48 -17.21
CA LYS A 81 -6.07 13.14 -16.34
C LYS A 81 -5.49 12.13 -15.35
N ALA A 82 -6.35 11.29 -14.77
CA ALA A 82 -5.92 10.23 -13.86
C ALA A 82 -5.01 9.22 -14.58
N ARG A 83 -5.40 8.80 -15.80
CA ARG A 83 -4.60 7.91 -16.65
C ARG A 83 -3.22 8.48 -16.93
N THR A 84 -3.15 9.71 -17.43
CA THR A 84 -1.88 10.40 -17.70
C THR A 84 -1.04 10.52 -16.44
N TRP A 85 -1.63 10.99 -15.32
CA TRP A 85 -0.93 11.16 -14.05
C TRP A 85 -0.29 9.84 -13.58
N LEU A 86 -1.05 8.74 -13.68
CA LEU A 86 -0.58 7.44 -13.20
C LEU A 86 0.48 6.84 -14.14
N LEU A 87 0.27 6.88 -15.44
CA LEU A 87 1.21 6.34 -16.41
C LEU A 87 2.54 7.11 -16.42
N ASP A 88 2.52 8.44 -16.26
CA ASP A 88 3.74 9.24 -16.17
C ASP A 88 4.64 8.81 -15.02
N ARG A 89 4.04 8.40 -13.89
CA ARG A 89 4.78 7.97 -12.69
C ARG A 89 5.13 6.49 -12.73
N LYS A 90 4.21 5.67 -13.21
CA LYS A 90 4.42 4.22 -13.32
C LYS A 90 5.54 3.88 -14.30
N LEU A 91 5.68 4.65 -15.37
CA LEU A 91 6.67 4.51 -16.43
C LEU A 91 7.83 5.52 -16.30
N ALA A 92 8.04 6.08 -15.10
CA ALA A 92 9.12 7.04 -14.91
C ALA A 92 10.51 6.39 -15.12
N PRO A 93 11.50 7.16 -15.63
CA PRO A 93 12.86 6.66 -15.91
C PRO A 93 13.57 6.04 -14.69
N ASP A 94 13.20 6.44 -13.49
CA ASP A 94 13.72 5.87 -12.24
C ASP A 94 13.29 4.42 -12.02
N TYR A 95 12.27 3.95 -12.73
CA TYR A 95 11.70 2.61 -12.59
C TYR A 95 11.82 1.78 -13.85
N MET A 96 12.01 2.39 -15.01
CA MET A 96 11.98 1.71 -16.30
C MET A 96 13.03 2.28 -17.25
N ASP A 97 13.53 1.40 -18.13
CA ASP A 97 14.35 1.80 -19.26
C ASP A 97 13.55 2.66 -20.26
N GLN A 98 14.19 3.65 -20.85
CA GLN A 98 13.59 4.60 -21.79
C GLN A 98 13.01 3.91 -23.05
N GLU A 99 13.64 2.84 -23.51
CA GLU A 99 13.16 2.07 -24.66
C GLU A 99 11.86 1.37 -24.32
N ALA A 100 11.76 0.76 -23.13
CA ALA A 100 10.53 0.15 -22.61
C ALA A 100 9.40 1.18 -22.44
N VAL A 101 9.71 2.38 -21.97
CA VAL A 101 8.72 3.46 -21.85
C VAL A 101 8.18 3.86 -23.21
N THR A 102 9.06 4.06 -24.20
CA THR A 102 8.69 4.45 -25.57
C THR A 102 7.80 3.39 -26.23
N LEU A 103 8.06 2.13 -25.94
CA LEU A 103 7.32 1.00 -26.46
C LEU A 103 5.94 0.86 -25.81
N LEU A 104 5.89 0.94 -24.47
CA LEU A 104 4.69 0.62 -23.70
C LEU A 104 3.69 1.76 -23.62
N ARG A 105 4.16 3.01 -23.54
CA ARG A 105 3.31 4.17 -23.26
C ARG A 105 2.15 4.34 -24.28
N PRO A 106 2.38 4.35 -25.59
CA PRO A 106 1.29 4.53 -26.56
C PRO A 106 0.23 3.43 -26.48
N TRP A 107 0.68 2.19 -26.32
CA TRP A 107 -0.20 1.03 -26.20
C TRP A 107 -1.04 1.07 -24.92
N LEU A 108 -0.42 1.35 -23.77
CA LEU A 108 -1.12 1.45 -22.48
C LEU A 108 -2.13 2.60 -22.47
N ASP A 109 -1.84 3.71 -23.15
CA ASP A 109 -2.75 4.85 -23.26
C ASP A 109 -4.03 4.50 -24.03
N GLU A 110 -3.99 3.54 -24.96
CA GLU A 110 -5.11 3.11 -25.79
C GLU A 110 -5.93 1.98 -25.17
N LEU A 111 -5.44 1.33 -24.14
CA LEU A 111 -6.13 0.19 -23.54
C LEU A 111 -7.48 0.56 -22.91
N PRO A 112 -8.48 -0.33 -23.01
CA PRO A 112 -9.71 -0.20 -22.21
C PRO A 112 -9.37 -0.11 -20.72
N PRO A 113 -10.09 0.70 -19.92
CA PRO A 113 -9.75 0.96 -18.51
C PRO A 113 -9.56 -0.29 -17.67
N ALA A 114 -10.39 -1.31 -17.82
CA ALA A 114 -10.28 -2.55 -17.08
C ALA A 114 -9.00 -3.34 -17.42
N ARG A 115 -8.58 -3.34 -18.70
CA ARG A 115 -7.33 -3.99 -19.12
C ARG A 115 -6.11 -3.20 -18.66
N LEU A 116 -6.19 -1.87 -18.72
CA LEU A 116 -5.13 -1.03 -18.18
C LEU A 116 -4.95 -1.29 -16.67
N ALA A 117 -6.03 -1.31 -15.88
CA ALA A 117 -5.98 -1.60 -14.45
C ALA A 117 -5.35 -2.98 -14.17
N GLU A 118 -5.72 -4.00 -14.96
CA GLU A 118 -5.14 -5.34 -14.83
C GLU A 118 -3.62 -5.33 -15.08
N PHE A 119 -3.13 -4.61 -16.10
CA PHE A 119 -1.70 -4.53 -16.39
C PHE A 119 -0.93 -3.63 -15.42
N LEU A 120 -1.54 -2.57 -14.91
CA LEU A 120 -0.91 -1.71 -13.90
C LEU A 120 -0.60 -2.46 -12.60
N ILE A 121 -1.43 -3.44 -12.23
CA ILE A 121 -1.21 -4.34 -11.10
C ILE A 121 -0.41 -5.57 -11.54
N GLY A 122 -0.80 -6.18 -12.64
CA GLY A 122 -0.27 -7.45 -13.12
C GLY A 122 1.09 -7.38 -13.79
N GLY A 123 1.54 -6.18 -14.14
CA GLY A 123 2.72 -6.01 -14.99
C GLY A 123 2.46 -6.37 -16.46
N VAL A 124 3.48 -6.25 -17.29
CA VAL A 124 3.45 -6.57 -18.73
C VAL A 124 4.66 -7.42 -19.08
N THR A 125 4.45 -8.54 -19.77
CA THR A 125 5.52 -9.31 -20.39
C THR A 125 5.63 -8.98 -21.88
N ARG A 126 6.72 -9.40 -22.52
CA ARG A 126 6.85 -9.27 -23.96
C ARG A 126 5.73 -10.00 -24.70
N ALA A 127 5.30 -11.18 -24.22
CA ALA A 127 4.20 -11.94 -24.82
C ALA A 127 2.81 -11.25 -24.77
N ASP A 128 2.64 -10.24 -23.92
CA ASP A 128 1.37 -9.49 -23.84
C ASP A 128 1.22 -8.44 -24.94
N LEU A 129 2.33 -8.07 -25.60
CA LEU A 129 2.30 -7.06 -26.65
C LEU A 129 1.58 -7.59 -27.90
N PRO A 130 0.59 -6.86 -28.45
CA PRO A 130 -0.13 -7.25 -29.66
C PRO A 130 0.63 -6.94 -30.96
N PHE A 131 1.88 -6.48 -30.86
CA PHE A 131 2.77 -6.09 -31.94
C PHE A 131 4.20 -6.59 -31.69
N GLU A 132 4.99 -6.66 -32.74
CA GLU A 132 6.41 -6.95 -32.61
C GLU A 132 7.15 -5.72 -32.09
N ALA A 133 7.90 -5.89 -31.00
CA ALA A 133 8.76 -4.86 -30.49
C ALA A 133 10.04 -4.77 -31.34
N GLU A 134 10.54 -3.54 -31.53
CA GLU A 134 11.80 -3.25 -32.22
C GLU A 134 12.87 -2.82 -31.21
N GLY A 135 14.14 -2.83 -31.62
CA GLY A 135 15.25 -2.38 -30.79
C GLY A 135 15.92 -3.48 -29.96
N LEU A 136 16.85 -3.07 -29.09
CA LEU A 136 17.68 -4.00 -28.30
C LEU A 136 16.83 -4.85 -27.36
N LEU A 137 15.90 -4.23 -26.65
CA LEU A 137 14.99 -4.92 -25.73
C LEU A 137 14.21 -6.04 -26.43
N ALA A 138 13.69 -5.74 -27.64
CA ALA A 138 12.95 -6.71 -28.44
C ALA A 138 13.79 -7.91 -28.87
N HIS A 139 15.06 -7.69 -29.15
CA HIS A 139 15.98 -8.74 -29.61
C HIS A 139 16.53 -9.60 -28.47
N CYS A 140 16.63 -9.03 -27.26
CA CYS A 140 17.25 -9.68 -26.11
C CYS A 140 16.24 -10.28 -25.13
N ALA A 141 14.98 -9.82 -25.15
CA ALA A 141 13.96 -10.29 -24.20
C ALA A 141 13.26 -11.56 -24.67
N ASP A 142 13.13 -12.53 -23.79
CA ASP A 142 12.27 -13.69 -23.98
C ASP A 142 10.78 -13.33 -23.85
N ALA A 143 9.89 -14.18 -24.34
CA ALA A 143 8.44 -13.95 -24.29
C ALA A 143 7.89 -13.72 -22.87
N SER A 144 8.53 -14.35 -21.88
CA SER A 144 8.15 -14.26 -20.46
C SER A 144 8.81 -13.10 -19.72
N ASP A 145 9.75 -12.37 -20.34
CA ASP A 145 10.45 -11.28 -19.66
C ASP A 145 9.52 -10.12 -19.38
N LEU A 146 9.66 -9.58 -18.17
CA LEU A 146 8.84 -8.50 -17.66
C LEU A 146 9.31 -7.16 -18.20
N LEU A 147 8.49 -6.53 -19.02
CA LEU A 147 8.68 -5.15 -19.48
C LEU A 147 8.17 -4.13 -18.47
N LEU A 148 7.10 -4.46 -17.76
CA LEU A 148 6.60 -3.74 -16.59
C LEU A 148 6.48 -4.73 -15.44
N PRO A 149 7.16 -4.50 -14.30
CA PRO A 149 7.08 -5.42 -13.16
C PRO A 149 5.66 -5.55 -12.60
N PRO A 150 5.24 -6.76 -12.20
CA PRO A 150 3.99 -6.96 -11.47
C PRO A 150 4.10 -6.46 -10.03
N LEU A 151 2.97 -6.17 -9.42
CA LEU A 151 2.83 -5.76 -8.03
C LEU A 151 2.02 -6.80 -7.24
N PRO A 152 2.55 -8.02 -7.01
CA PRO A 152 1.77 -9.10 -6.39
C PRO A 152 1.41 -8.81 -4.93
N ASN A 153 2.16 -7.93 -4.25
CA ASN A 153 1.89 -7.55 -2.86
C ASN A 153 0.77 -6.51 -2.70
N THR A 154 0.16 -6.01 -3.78
CA THR A 154 -1.12 -5.24 -3.70
C THR A 154 -2.24 -6.03 -3.04
N LEU A 155 -2.10 -7.36 -2.95
CA LEU A 155 -2.96 -8.25 -2.16
C LEU A 155 -3.05 -7.79 -0.70
N PHE A 156 -1.98 -7.19 -0.17
CA PHE A 156 -1.88 -6.60 1.17
C PHE A 156 -2.17 -5.09 1.08
N ALA A 157 -3.44 -4.75 0.83
CA ALA A 157 -3.87 -3.39 0.53
C ALA A 157 -3.61 -2.37 1.65
N ARG A 158 -3.49 -2.83 2.92
CA ARG A 158 -3.18 -1.97 4.07
C ARG A 158 -1.80 -1.35 3.99
N ASP A 159 -0.81 -2.05 3.41
CA ASP A 159 0.59 -1.62 3.48
C ASP A 159 0.88 -0.41 2.63
N SER A 160 0.24 -0.27 1.47
CA SER A 160 0.45 0.85 0.55
C SER A 160 -0.26 2.14 0.98
N SER A 161 -1.30 2.04 1.80
CA SER A 161 -1.97 3.19 2.41
C SER A 161 -2.75 2.79 3.65
N CYS A 162 -2.67 3.58 4.71
CA CYS A 162 -3.49 3.41 5.92
C CYS A 162 -4.20 4.71 6.27
N TRP A 163 -5.16 4.62 7.21
CA TRP A 163 -5.97 5.75 7.60
C TRP A 163 -5.80 6.05 9.08
N ILE A 164 -5.67 7.34 9.42
CA ILE A 164 -5.64 7.84 10.79
C ILE A 164 -6.69 8.94 10.89
N GLY A 165 -7.72 8.72 11.69
CA GLY A 165 -8.87 9.61 11.69
C GLY A 165 -9.48 9.73 10.29
N ALA A 166 -9.69 10.94 9.81
CA ALA A 166 -10.25 11.24 8.49
C ALA A 166 -9.20 11.40 7.38
N SER A 167 -7.94 11.08 7.65
CA SER A 167 -6.83 11.32 6.73
C SER A 167 -6.14 10.02 6.32
N ALA A 168 -5.68 9.95 5.07
CA ALA A 168 -4.88 8.86 4.55
C ALA A 168 -3.38 9.15 4.71
N VAL A 169 -2.62 8.14 5.08
CA VAL A 169 -1.16 8.08 4.97
C VAL A 169 -0.85 7.30 3.70
N LEU A 170 -0.12 7.90 2.78
CA LEU A 170 0.37 7.26 1.56
C LEU A 170 1.76 6.68 1.88
N CYS A 171 1.85 5.38 1.95
CA CYS A 171 3.03 4.72 2.50
C CYS A 171 4.21 4.73 1.53
N SER A 172 5.37 5.24 1.96
CA SER A 172 6.62 5.13 1.21
C SER A 172 7.25 3.77 1.48
N MET A 173 6.97 2.81 0.62
CA MET A 173 7.37 1.41 0.78
C MET A 173 8.88 1.25 0.85
N PHE A 174 9.35 0.41 1.78
CA PHE A 174 10.77 0.12 1.96
C PHE A 174 11.37 -0.62 0.78
N TRP A 175 10.74 -1.72 0.36
CA TRP A 175 11.25 -2.57 -0.71
C TRP A 175 10.93 -2.01 -2.09
N PRO A 176 11.91 -1.94 -3.01
CA PRO A 176 11.71 -1.45 -4.38
C PRO A 176 10.55 -2.14 -5.11
N ALA A 177 10.39 -3.46 -4.92
CA ALA A 177 9.30 -4.25 -5.52
C ALA A 177 7.89 -3.76 -5.18
N ARG A 178 7.73 -2.97 -4.08
CA ARG A 178 6.45 -2.46 -3.60
C ARG A 178 6.24 -0.97 -3.79
N ARG A 179 7.28 -0.21 -4.11
CA ARG A 179 7.22 1.27 -4.13
C ARG A 179 6.13 1.83 -5.04
N GLN A 180 5.83 1.13 -6.12
CA GLN A 180 4.80 1.56 -7.05
C GLN A 180 3.36 1.21 -6.63
N GLU A 181 3.16 0.44 -5.57
CA GLU A 181 1.81 0.13 -5.06
C GLU A 181 1.08 1.38 -4.58
N THR A 182 1.79 2.27 -3.90
CA THR A 182 1.25 3.54 -3.39
C THR A 182 0.75 4.46 -4.50
N LEU A 183 1.33 4.39 -5.70
CA LEU A 183 0.83 5.16 -6.85
C LEU A 183 -0.60 4.77 -7.22
N LEU A 184 -0.94 3.49 -7.13
CA LEU A 184 -2.27 2.98 -7.47
C LEU A 184 -3.33 3.50 -6.49
N THR A 185 -3.04 3.38 -5.19
CA THR A 185 -3.95 3.87 -4.14
C THR A 185 -4.05 5.40 -4.15
N THR A 186 -2.96 6.10 -4.41
CA THR A 186 -2.95 7.58 -4.57
C THR A 186 -3.81 8.00 -5.74
N ALA A 187 -3.70 7.34 -6.91
CA ALA A 187 -4.54 7.64 -8.06
C ALA A 187 -6.03 7.48 -7.73
N VAL A 188 -6.40 6.40 -7.03
CA VAL A 188 -7.77 6.18 -6.58
C VAL A 188 -8.22 7.32 -5.64
N TYR A 189 -7.44 7.70 -4.64
CA TYR A 189 -7.83 8.75 -3.70
C TYR A 189 -7.94 10.14 -4.35
N ARG A 190 -7.06 10.45 -5.30
CA ARG A 190 -7.04 11.76 -5.96
C ARG A 190 -8.08 11.92 -7.06
N PHE A 191 -8.42 10.85 -7.79
CA PHE A 191 -9.20 10.96 -9.02
C PHE A 191 -10.49 10.13 -9.04
N HIS A 192 -10.61 9.06 -8.24
CA HIS A 192 -11.84 8.26 -8.26
C HIS A 192 -13.03 9.05 -7.70
N PRO A 193 -14.21 9.04 -8.36
CA PRO A 193 -15.38 9.87 -7.95
C PRO A 193 -15.82 9.68 -6.49
N ALA A 194 -15.64 8.49 -5.91
CA ALA A 194 -16.00 8.23 -4.52
C ALA A 194 -15.03 8.87 -3.50
N PHE A 195 -13.81 9.24 -3.90
CA PHE A 195 -12.74 9.70 -3.01
C PHE A 195 -12.23 11.09 -3.33
N ALA A 196 -12.23 11.51 -4.59
CA ALA A 196 -11.69 12.79 -5.04
C ALA A 196 -12.30 13.98 -4.25
N GLY A 197 -11.44 14.81 -3.70
CA GLY A 197 -11.84 15.96 -2.86
C GLY A 197 -12.39 15.59 -1.47
N ARG A 198 -12.37 14.31 -1.08
CA ARG A 198 -12.90 13.82 0.20
C ARG A 198 -11.83 13.20 1.09
N VAL A 199 -10.66 12.90 0.52
CA VAL A 199 -9.52 12.32 1.24
C VAL A 199 -8.50 13.43 1.51
N SER A 200 -8.12 13.57 2.76
CA SER A 200 -6.99 14.41 3.17
C SER A 200 -5.74 13.54 3.23
N GLU A 201 -4.70 13.92 2.52
CA GLU A 201 -3.41 13.23 2.56
C GLU A 201 -2.57 13.80 3.70
N LEU A 202 -2.27 12.96 4.67
CA LEU A 202 -1.56 13.37 5.89
C LEU A 202 -0.05 13.36 5.68
N TRP A 203 0.47 12.30 5.03
CA TRP A 203 1.90 12.09 4.81
C TRP A 203 2.11 11.17 3.59
N GLY A 204 3.30 11.24 2.97
CA GLY A 204 3.75 10.25 1.99
C GLY A 204 3.38 10.58 0.55
N ASP A 205 3.29 11.87 0.16
CA ASP A 205 3.06 12.23 -1.24
C ASP A 205 4.10 11.53 -2.15
N PRO A 206 3.66 10.71 -3.15
CA PRO A 206 4.58 9.99 -4.03
C PRO A 206 5.40 10.91 -4.96
N ASP A 207 5.06 12.19 -5.06
CA ASP A 207 5.81 13.19 -5.80
C ASP A 207 6.95 13.83 -4.96
N VAL A 208 7.08 13.43 -3.69
CA VAL A 208 8.11 13.91 -2.77
C VAL A 208 9.10 12.79 -2.48
N ASP A 209 10.39 13.09 -2.61
CA ASP A 209 11.43 12.18 -2.13
C ASP A 209 11.49 12.21 -0.60
N HIS A 210 11.10 11.13 0.03
CA HIS A 210 11.14 10.94 1.48
C HIS A 210 12.51 10.43 1.97
N GLY A 211 13.46 10.20 1.09
CA GLY A 211 14.80 9.70 1.40
C GLY A 211 14.74 8.34 2.12
N LEU A 212 15.30 8.31 3.34
CA LEU A 212 15.30 7.10 4.18
C LEU A 212 14.03 6.94 5.04
N ALA A 213 13.08 7.87 4.96
CA ALA A 213 11.84 7.79 5.71
C ALA A 213 10.86 6.84 5.03
N CYS A 214 10.81 5.59 5.47
CA CYS A 214 9.87 4.57 5.00
C CYS A 214 8.84 4.28 6.08
N ILE A 215 7.59 4.04 5.65
CA ILE A 215 6.48 3.59 6.50
C ILE A 215 5.59 2.67 5.68
N GLU A 216 5.14 1.58 6.28
CA GLU A 216 4.15 0.67 5.70
C GLU A 216 2.94 0.56 6.63
N GLY A 217 1.73 0.48 6.07
CA GLY A 217 0.49 0.60 6.83
C GLY A 217 0.22 -0.54 7.80
N GLY A 218 0.84 -1.71 7.61
CA GLY A 218 0.80 -2.82 8.57
C GLY A 218 1.45 -2.49 9.93
N ASP A 219 2.26 -1.43 9.97
CA ASP A 219 2.86 -0.91 11.20
C ASP A 219 2.00 0.14 11.91
N VAL A 220 0.90 0.63 11.31
CA VAL A 220 0.13 1.76 11.82
C VAL A 220 -1.23 1.31 12.35
N MET A 221 -1.51 1.56 13.63
CA MET A 221 -2.76 1.22 14.29
C MET A 221 -3.37 2.41 15.03
N MET A 222 -4.63 2.69 14.75
CA MET A 222 -5.41 3.70 15.48
C MET A 222 -6.05 3.08 16.71
N LEU A 223 -5.48 3.29 17.90
CA LEU A 223 -6.00 2.73 19.16
C LEU A 223 -7.28 3.43 19.65
N GLY A 224 -7.55 4.63 19.15
CA GLY A 224 -8.64 5.48 19.61
C GLY A 224 -8.18 6.59 20.55
N LYS A 225 -9.10 7.50 20.90
CA LYS A 225 -8.84 8.64 21.82
C LYS A 225 -7.63 9.50 21.43
N GLY A 226 -7.29 9.57 20.15
CA GLY A 226 -6.14 10.33 19.66
C GLY A 226 -4.79 9.64 19.87
N ILE A 227 -4.76 8.33 20.15
CA ILE A 227 -3.55 7.54 20.32
C ILE A 227 -3.32 6.71 19.06
N VAL A 228 -2.13 6.81 18.48
CA VAL A 228 -1.67 6.02 17.33
C VAL A 228 -0.50 5.17 17.78
N LEU A 229 -0.56 3.86 17.54
CA LEU A 229 0.54 2.93 17.75
C LEU A 229 1.23 2.68 16.41
N VAL A 230 2.56 2.81 16.37
CA VAL A 230 3.35 2.61 15.16
C VAL A 230 4.52 1.68 15.45
N GLY A 231 4.59 0.57 14.71
CA GLY A 231 5.76 -0.32 14.72
C GLY A 231 6.96 0.34 14.01
N MET A 232 8.16 0.12 14.57
CA MET A 232 9.42 0.51 13.93
C MET A 232 10.28 -0.75 13.78
N GLY A 233 10.57 -1.13 12.56
CA GLY A 233 11.27 -2.37 12.27
C GLY A 233 12.15 -2.29 11.04
N GLU A 234 12.06 -3.31 10.18
CA GLU A 234 12.75 -3.31 8.90
C GLU A 234 12.16 -2.28 7.93
N ARG A 235 10.81 -2.16 7.91
CA ARG A 235 10.08 -1.45 6.86
C ARG A 235 9.55 -0.08 7.26
N THR A 236 9.45 0.17 8.56
CA THR A 236 9.07 1.48 9.09
C THR A 236 10.21 2.05 9.93
N THR A 237 10.68 3.22 9.53
CA THR A 237 11.86 3.85 10.14
C THR A 237 11.48 4.86 11.22
N PRO A 238 12.31 5.07 12.26
CA PRO A 238 12.10 6.10 13.28
C PRO A 238 11.96 7.51 12.69
N GLN A 239 12.65 7.76 11.57
CA GLN A 239 12.56 9.03 10.85
C GLN A 239 11.16 9.27 10.29
N ALA A 240 10.55 8.25 9.66
CA ALA A 240 9.19 8.35 9.15
C ALA A 240 8.16 8.51 10.28
N VAL A 241 8.33 7.77 11.39
CA VAL A 241 7.48 7.90 12.58
C VAL A 241 7.55 9.31 13.16
N SER A 242 8.74 9.92 13.25
CA SER A 242 8.90 11.29 13.71
C SER A 242 8.23 12.31 12.78
N GLN A 243 8.33 12.12 11.47
CA GLN A 243 7.68 12.98 10.49
C GLN A 243 6.15 12.84 10.57
N LEU A 244 5.64 11.61 10.65
CA LEU A 244 4.22 11.33 10.80
C LEU A 244 3.67 11.94 12.11
N ALA A 245 4.35 11.75 13.24
CA ALA A 245 3.94 12.28 14.54
C ALA A 245 3.80 13.81 14.49
N ARG A 246 4.77 14.53 13.91
CA ARG A 246 4.67 15.99 13.74
C ARG A 246 3.44 16.39 12.93
N ARG A 247 3.14 15.68 11.87
CA ARG A 247 1.94 15.95 11.04
C ARG A 247 0.65 15.67 11.81
N LEU A 248 0.60 14.56 12.53
CA LEU A 248 -0.56 14.18 13.36
C LEU A 248 -0.86 15.24 14.42
N PHE A 249 0.19 15.73 15.11
CA PHE A 249 0.03 16.75 16.14
C PHE A 249 -0.34 18.12 15.54
N ALA A 250 0.29 18.51 14.44
CA ALA A 250 -0.01 19.78 13.77
C ALA A 250 -1.44 19.85 13.24
N THR A 251 -2.02 18.72 12.83
CA THR A 251 -3.40 18.65 12.33
C THR A 251 -4.41 18.34 13.43
N GLY A 252 -3.96 18.04 14.65
CA GLY A 252 -4.84 17.60 15.76
C GLY A 252 -5.42 16.19 15.55
N ALA A 253 -4.89 15.41 14.62
CA ALA A 253 -5.37 14.05 14.34
C ALA A 253 -4.97 13.04 15.43
N ALA A 254 -3.91 13.33 16.16
CA ALA A 254 -3.50 12.55 17.34
C ALA A 254 -2.97 13.49 18.44
N THR A 255 -2.97 12.98 19.68
CA THR A 255 -2.39 13.63 20.87
C THR A 255 -1.17 12.89 21.39
N GLN A 256 -1.00 11.63 20.96
CA GLN A 256 0.09 10.75 21.37
C GLN A 256 0.40 9.75 20.25
N VAL A 257 1.67 9.48 20.05
CA VAL A 257 2.15 8.37 19.23
C VAL A 257 2.95 7.42 20.11
N LEU A 258 2.57 6.16 20.11
CA LEU A 258 3.32 5.07 20.71
C LEU A 258 4.19 4.43 19.63
N ALA A 259 5.51 4.53 19.76
CA ALA A 259 6.45 3.99 18.78
C ALA A 259 7.06 2.70 19.33
N ALA A 260 6.67 1.54 18.81
CA ALA A 260 7.11 0.22 19.23
C ALA A 260 8.29 -0.28 18.40
N GLN A 261 9.40 -0.59 19.04
CA GLN A 261 10.62 -1.05 18.37
C GLN A 261 10.59 -2.56 18.17
N LEU A 262 10.33 -3.00 16.96
CA LEU A 262 10.27 -4.41 16.55
C LEU A 262 11.66 -4.93 16.13
N PRO A 263 11.93 -6.24 16.27
CA PRO A 263 13.09 -6.88 15.65
C PRO A 263 13.04 -6.74 14.13
N LYS A 264 14.20 -6.47 13.51
CA LYS A 264 14.31 -6.41 12.05
C LYS A 264 14.38 -7.82 11.47
N SER A 265 13.25 -8.44 11.29
CA SER A 265 13.16 -9.80 10.75
C SER A 265 11.91 -9.96 9.86
N ARG A 266 11.95 -10.96 8.98
CA ARG A 266 10.81 -11.27 8.11
C ARG A 266 9.57 -11.69 8.91
N GLY A 267 9.72 -12.37 10.02
CA GLY A 267 8.60 -12.81 10.88
C GLY A 267 7.92 -11.68 11.64
N SER A 268 8.61 -10.56 11.82
CA SER A 268 8.11 -9.33 12.46
C SER A 268 8.24 -8.12 11.52
N MET A 269 7.93 -8.35 10.24
CA MET A 269 8.06 -7.33 9.21
C MET A 269 7.17 -6.10 9.45
N HIS A 270 6.01 -6.31 10.06
CA HIS A 270 5.06 -5.28 10.48
C HIS A 270 4.52 -5.57 11.87
N LEU A 271 3.99 -4.55 12.52
CA LEU A 271 3.36 -4.65 13.83
C LEU A 271 2.16 -5.61 13.80
N ASP A 272 1.34 -5.58 12.76
CA ASP A 272 0.15 -6.42 12.61
C ASP A 272 0.45 -7.92 12.46
N THR A 273 1.70 -8.29 12.17
CA THR A 273 2.14 -9.69 12.16
C THR A 273 2.42 -10.24 13.56
N VAL A 274 2.60 -9.40 14.56
CA VAL A 274 2.97 -9.78 15.93
C VAL A 274 2.03 -9.27 17.01
N PHE A 275 1.18 -8.30 16.66
CA PHE A 275 0.19 -7.70 17.54
C PHE A 275 -1.06 -7.32 16.74
N THR A 276 -2.24 -7.75 17.18
CA THR A 276 -3.52 -7.38 16.55
C THR A 276 -4.60 -7.21 17.60
N MET A 277 -5.34 -6.11 17.54
CA MET A 277 -6.51 -5.90 18.39
C MET A 277 -7.70 -6.70 17.87
N CYS A 278 -8.28 -7.53 18.72
CA CYS A 278 -9.49 -8.31 18.43
C CYS A 278 -10.75 -7.68 19.01
N ASP A 279 -10.61 -7.00 20.16
CA ASP A 279 -11.65 -6.21 20.82
C ASP A 279 -10.99 -5.08 21.65
N SER A 280 -11.78 -4.28 22.32
CA SER A 280 -11.33 -3.17 23.18
C SER A 280 -10.44 -3.62 24.36
N ASP A 281 -10.57 -4.86 24.78
CA ASP A 281 -9.86 -5.50 25.89
C ASP A 281 -9.21 -6.85 25.51
N LEU A 282 -9.17 -7.18 24.22
CA LEU A 282 -8.62 -8.42 23.70
C LEU A 282 -7.64 -8.16 22.57
N VAL A 283 -6.44 -8.74 22.67
CA VAL A 283 -5.41 -8.70 21.64
C VAL A 283 -4.88 -10.09 21.34
N THR A 284 -4.42 -10.28 20.12
CA THR A 284 -3.58 -11.42 19.72
C THR A 284 -2.14 -10.94 19.64
N ILE A 285 -1.21 -11.68 20.23
CA ILE A 285 0.21 -11.35 20.22
C ILE A 285 1.07 -12.55 19.85
N PHE A 286 2.27 -12.26 19.35
CA PHE A 286 3.37 -13.22 19.29
C PHE A 286 4.31 -12.92 20.48
N PRO A 287 4.27 -13.72 21.57
CA PRO A 287 4.91 -13.36 22.85
C PRO A 287 6.40 -13.12 22.73
N ASP A 288 7.12 -13.98 21.98
CA ASP A 288 8.58 -13.90 21.86
C ASP A 288 9.07 -12.56 21.32
N VAL A 289 8.25 -11.88 20.49
CA VAL A 289 8.57 -10.55 19.96
C VAL A 289 8.08 -9.45 20.88
N ILE A 290 6.87 -9.60 21.42
CA ILE A 290 6.26 -8.54 22.24
C ILE A 290 6.99 -8.37 23.57
N ASP A 291 7.47 -9.45 24.20
CA ASP A 291 8.19 -9.41 25.47
C ASP A 291 9.56 -8.68 25.37
N GLU A 292 10.13 -8.61 24.14
CA GLU A 292 11.38 -7.89 23.86
C GLU A 292 11.14 -6.48 23.28
N THR A 293 9.89 -6.14 22.95
CA THR A 293 9.54 -4.88 22.31
C THR A 293 9.59 -3.71 23.28
N ARG A 294 10.37 -2.68 22.96
CA ARG A 294 10.38 -1.41 23.68
C ARG A 294 9.44 -0.42 23.00
N THR A 295 8.65 0.28 23.81
CA THR A 295 7.71 1.27 23.30
C THR A 295 8.03 2.65 23.86
N HIS A 296 8.15 3.62 22.95
CA HIS A 296 8.41 5.02 23.27
C HIS A 296 7.13 5.82 23.13
N SER A 297 6.82 6.66 24.11
CA SER A 297 5.67 7.57 24.08
C SER A 297 6.12 8.93 23.56
N VAL A 298 5.57 9.35 22.43
CA VAL A 298 5.90 10.60 21.74
C VAL A 298 4.74 11.56 21.84
N HIS A 299 5.04 12.80 22.25
CA HIS A 299 4.07 13.88 22.46
C HIS A 299 4.44 15.13 21.66
N PRO A 300 3.49 16.07 21.47
CA PRO A 300 3.84 17.40 20.96
C PRO A 300 4.85 18.06 21.90
N GLY A 301 5.96 18.57 21.34
CA GLY A 301 6.96 19.26 22.12
C GLY A 301 6.52 20.65 22.58
N SER A 302 7.27 21.22 23.53
CA SER A 302 7.02 22.56 24.07
C SER A 302 7.18 23.69 23.03
N ARG A 303 7.85 23.42 21.92
CA ARG A 303 7.95 24.31 20.74
C ARG A 303 7.18 23.71 19.59
N GLU A 304 6.52 24.55 18.81
CA GLU A 304 5.81 24.13 17.62
C GLU A 304 6.71 23.30 16.68
N GLY A 305 6.22 22.13 16.26
CA GLY A 305 6.95 21.21 15.38
C GLY A 305 8.03 20.37 16.06
N THR A 306 8.23 20.47 17.39
CA THR A 306 9.13 19.58 18.16
C THR A 306 8.37 18.39 18.72
N LEU A 307 9.10 17.35 19.13
CA LEU A 307 8.57 16.15 19.78
C LEU A 307 9.25 16.00 21.14
N ASP A 308 8.48 15.69 22.16
CA ASP A 308 8.96 15.27 23.48
C ASP A 308 8.75 13.77 23.61
N GLU A 309 9.81 13.03 23.95
CA GLU A 309 9.79 11.61 24.24
C GLU A 309 9.73 11.43 25.75
N LEU A 310 8.71 10.70 26.22
CA LEU A 310 8.53 10.37 27.63
C LEU A 310 8.75 8.88 27.81
N GLY A 311 9.96 8.51 28.21
CA GLY A 311 10.35 7.19 28.71
C GLY A 311 10.09 5.98 27.80
N ALA A 312 10.85 4.93 28.00
CA ALA A 312 10.59 3.60 27.48
C ALA A 312 9.83 2.77 28.53
#